data_7879edc1ac4032c8eec53c0371ee9ea0
#
_entry.id   7879edc1ac4032c8eec53c0371ee9ea0
#
_cell.length_a   1.000
_cell.length_b   1.000
_cell.length_c   1.000
_cell.angle_alpha   90.00
_cell.angle_beta   90.00
_cell.angle_gamma   90.00
#
_symmetry.space_group_name_H-M   'P 1'
#
loop_
_entity.id
_entity.type
_entity.pdbx_description
1 polymer ?
#
loop_
_entity_poly.entity_id
_entity_poly.type
_entity_poly.pdbx_seq_one_letter_code
_entity_poly.pdbx_strand_id
1 'polypeptide(L)'
;MKFPRLVLGGAVLALPLMLGSCATMSKEECVAADWRVVGETDGAAGYDPQSRFAAHAKSCEKAGIVPDQTVWYQGFQSGVVRYCTPLNGLQQGKAGKTYHNVCPADAADGFLRGYNLGKAEHDQRRRVESLENQI
;
A
#
# COMPACT_ATOMS: atom_id res chain seq x y z
N MET A 1 -11.60 67.62 0.18
CA MET A 1 -11.99 66.25 0.66
C MET A 1 -10.91 65.28 0.25
N LYS A 2 -10.11 64.81 1.21
CA LYS A 2 -9.05 63.84 0.95
C LYS A 2 -9.56 62.45 1.39
N PHE A 3 -9.71 61.54 0.43
CA PHE A 3 -10.05 60.15 0.71
C PHE A 3 -8.74 59.39 1.12
N PRO A 4 -8.71 58.63 2.21
CA PRO A 4 -7.57 57.79 2.52
C PRO A 4 -7.60 56.53 1.66
N ARG A 5 -6.44 56.25 1.03
CA ARG A 5 -6.24 55.00 0.30
C ARG A 5 -6.15 53.84 1.30
N LEU A 6 -7.13 52.96 1.22
CA LEU A 6 -7.11 51.65 1.91
C LEU A 6 -6.09 50.77 1.23
N VAL A 7 -4.95 50.51 1.91
CA VAL A 7 -4.00 49.47 1.48
C VAL A 7 -4.54 48.15 1.97
N LEU A 8 -5.08 47.35 1.05
CA LEU A 8 -5.40 45.94 1.32
C LEU A 8 -4.06 45.18 1.39
N GLY A 9 -3.60 44.90 2.59
CA GLY A 9 -2.53 43.95 2.83
C GLY A 9 -3.03 42.52 2.52
N GLY A 10 -2.63 41.96 1.38
CA GLY A 10 -2.86 40.57 1.07
C GLY A 10 -2.08 39.67 2.02
N ALA A 11 -2.75 38.99 2.94
CA ALA A 11 -2.18 37.93 3.73
C ALA A 11 -1.97 36.72 2.81
N VAL A 12 -0.72 36.49 2.41
CA VAL A 12 -0.31 35.25 1.75
C VAL A 12 -0.34 34.15 2.80
N LEU A 13 -1.41 33.36 2.81
CA LEU A 13 -1.45 32.11 3.57
C LEU A 13 -0.47 31.15 2.92
N ALA A 14 0.73 31.02 3.46
CA ALA A 14 1.64 29.96 3.16
C ALA A 14 1.04 28.64 3.70
N LEU A 15 0.38 27.85 2.82
CA LEU A 15 0.03 26.47 3.14
C LEU A 15 1.34 25.70 3.38
N PRO A 16 1.56 25.10 4.58
CA PRO A 16 2.68 24.18 4.72
C PRO A 16 2.42 22.99 3.82
N LEU A 17 3.31 22.77 2.84
CA LEU A 17 3.40 21.50 2.13
C LEU A 17 3.73 20.45 3.19
N MET A 18 2.71 19.72 3.63
CA MET A 18 2.88 18.47 4.36
C MET A 18 3.55 17.50 3.40
N LEU A 19 4.89 17.46 3.44
CA LEU A 19 5.66 16.36 2.92
C LEU A 19 5.22 15.12 3.71
N GLY A 20 4.19 14.44 3.19
CA GLY A 20 3.75 13.16 3.72
C GLY A 20 4.94 12.22 3.64
N SER A 21 5.62 11.98 4.77
CA SER A 21 6.58 10.89 4.85
C SER A 21 5.79 9.61 4.58
N CYS A 22 6.29 8.73 3.67
CA CYS A 22 5.73 7.41 3.41
C CYS A 22 6.00 6.46 4.59
N ALA A 23 5.72 6.90 5.82
CA ALA A 23 5.82 6.08 7.01
C ALA A 23 4.67 5.08 7.01
N THR A 24 4.97 3.80 7.23
CA THR A 24 3.96 2.74 7.33
C THR A 24 3.23 2.77 8.67
N MET A 25 3.83 3.36 9.69
CA MET A 25 3.30 3.45 11.05
C MET A 25 3.71 4.77 11.71
N SER A 26 2.85 5.31 12.54
CA SER A 26 3.16 6.41 13.46
C SER A 26 3.98 5.92 14.66
N LYS A 27 4.53 6.85 15.47
CA LYS A 27 5.21 6.50 16.72
C LYS A 27 4.29 5.77 17.69
N GLU A 28 3.07 6.25 17.81
CA GLU A 28 2.04 5.70 18.70
C GLU A 28 1.66 4.28 18.27
N GLU A 29 1.49 4.06 16.97
CA GLU A 29 1.23 2.74 16.41
C GLU A 29 2.42 1.78 16.65
N CYS A 30 3.66 2.24 16.51
CA CYS A 30 4.84 1.43 16.79
C CYS A 30 4.91 0.99 18.26
N VAL A 31 4.58 1.88 19.20
CA VAL A 31 4.60 1.57 20.65
C VAL A 31 3.52 0.57 21.02
N ALA A 32 2.34 0.67 20.39
CA ALA A 32 1.18 -0.18 20.67
C ALA A 32 1.11 -1.44 19.79
N ALA A 33 2.07 -1.65 18.89
CA ALA A 33 2.00 -2.68 17.86
C ALA A 33 1.98 -4.11 18.44
N ASP A 34 1.00 -4.88 18.02
CA ASP A 34 1.05 -6.34 18.02
C ASP A 34 1.62 -6.80 16.68
N TRP A 35 2.88 -7.19 16.67
CA TRP A 35 3.59 -7.52 15.41
C TRP A 35 2.98 -8.71 14.67
N ARG A 36 2.30 -9.64 15.37
CA ARG A 36 1.56 -10.71 14.72
C ARG A 36 0.37 -10.17 13.94
N VAL A 37 -0.40 -9.26 14.53
CA VAL A 37 -1.56 -8.63 13.89
C VAL A 37 -1.13 -7.74 12.72
N VAL A 38 -0.03 -6.99 12.89
CA VAL A 38 0.54 -6.18 11.81
C VAL A 38 0.96 -7.08 10.65
N GLY A 39 1.68 -8.16 10.92
CA GLY A 39 2.08 -9.13 9.90
C GLY A 39 0.89 -9.77 9.20
N GLU A 40 -0.13 -10.17 9.94
CA GLU A 40 -1.35 -10.77 9.38
C GLU A 40 -2.07 -9.81 8.42
N THR A 41 -2.15 -8.54 8.77
CA THR A 41 -2.72 -7.48 7.93
C THR A 41 -1.90 -7.31 6.64
N ASP A 42 -0.58 -7.27 6.76
CA ASP A 42 0.32 -7.12 5.60
C ASP A 42 0.28 -8.33 4.67
N GLY A 43 0.24 -9.54 5.22
CA GLY A 43 0.10 -10.77 4.45
C GLY A 43 -1.23 -10.85 3.71
N ALA A 44 -2.32 -10.47 4.36
CA ALA A 44 -3.65 -10.41 3.76
C ALA A 44 -3.76 -9.35 2.64
N ALA A 45 -2.91 -8.34 2.67
CA ALA A 45 -2.78 -7.34 1.60
C ALA A 45 -1.82 -7.77 0.47
N GLY A 46 -1.06 -8.84 0.65
CA GLY A 46 -0.14 -9.37 -0.36
C GLY A 46 1.11 -8.51 -0.59
N TYR A 47 1.55 -7.76 0.42
CA TYR A 47 2.77 -6.96 0.31
C TYR A 47 4.01 -7.84 0.12
N ASP A 48 5.04 -7.27 -0.53
CA ASP A 48 6.36 -7.87 -0.49
C ASP A 48 6.90 -7.89 0.95
N PRO A 49 7.20 -9.06 1.52
CA PRO A 49 7.51 -9.17 2.94
C PRO A 49 8.80 -8.45 3.34
N GLN A 50 9.81 -8.45 2.48
CA GLN A 50 11.11 -7.84 2.79
C GLN A 50 11.01 -6.32 2.83
N SER A 51 10.47 -5.72 1.79
CA SER A 51 10.33 -4.27 1.71
C SER A 51 9.33 -3.75 2.73
N ARG A 52 8.25 -4.49 2.99
CA ARG A 52 7.23 -4.09 3.96
C ARG A 52 7.77 -4.09 5.38
N PHE A 53 8.45 -5.16 5.79
CA PHE A 53 9.07 -5.23 7.12
C PHE A 53 10.16 -4.15 7.30
N ALA A 54 11.01 -3.95 6.30
CA ALA A 54 12.03 -2.90 6.34
C ALA A 54 11.40 -1.49 6.50
N ALA A 55 10.27 -1.24 5.85
CA ALA A 55 9.54 0.02 5.98
C ALA A 55 8.96 0.22 7.39
N HIS A 56 8.46 -0.85 8.03
CA HIS A 56 8.03 -0.79 9.44
C HIS A 56 9.21 -0.51 10.38
N ALA A 57 10.32 -1.22 10.21
CA ALA A 57 11.52 -1.02 11.01
C ALA A 57 11.99 0.44 10.93
N LYS A 58 12.04 0.99 9.72
CA LYS A 58 12.39 2.40 9.51
C LYS A 58 11.41 3.38 10.14
N SER A 59 10.10 3.10 10.01
CA SER A 59 9.06 3.97 10.60
C SER A 59 9.14 4.00 12.12
N CYS A 60 9.52 2.87 12.74
CA CYS A 60 9.57 2.72 14.19
C CYS A 60 10.89 3.17 14.84
N GLU A 61 11.92 3.52 14.06
CA GLU A 61 13.18 4.05 14.57
C GLU A 61 12.96 5.30 15.45
N LYS A 62 12.07 6.20 15.03
CA LYS A 62 11.74 7.43 15.77
C LYS A 62 11.10 7.19 17.13
N ALA A 63 10.48 6.02 17.31
CA ALA A 63 9.90 5.61 18.59
C ALA A 63 10.88 4.78 19.44
N GLY A 64 12.08 4.47 18.93
CA GLY A 64 13.02 3.58 19.57
C GLY A 64 12.54 2.14 19.65
N ILE A 65 11.60 1.75 18.81
CA ILE A 65 11.00 0.40 18.77
C ILE A 65 11.64 -0.39 17.64
N VAL A 66 12.09 -1.60 17.97
CA VAL A 66 12.57 -2.59 16.99
C VAL A 66 11.45 -3.61 16.78
N PRO A 67 10.87 -3.70 15.57
CA PRO A 67 9.85 -4.70 15.27
C PRO A 67 10.35 -6.13 15.47
N ASP A 68 9.51 -7.01 16.02
CA ASP A 68 9.80 -8.43 16.09
C ASP A 68 9.54 -9.11 14.76
N GLN A 69 10.61 -9.34 13.98
CA GLN A 69 10.52 -9.92 12.64
C GLN A 69 9.94 -11.33 12.64
N THR A 70 10.29 -12.15 13.62
CA THR A 70 9.81 -13.55 13.69
C THR A 70 8.30 -13.58 13.93
N VAL A 71 7.82 -12.81 14.90
CA VAL A 71 6.40 -12.73 15.24
C VAL A 71 5.60 -12.09 14.08
N TRP A 72 6.15 -11.02 13.50
CA TRP A 72 5.54 -10.38 12.33
C TRP A 72 5.41 -11.36 11.15
N TYR A 73 6.46 -12.12 10.84
CA TYR A 73 6.45 -13.06 9.71
C TYR A 73 5.48 -14.23 9.92
N GLN A 74 5.36 -14.73 11.16
CA GLN A 74 4.33 -15.72 11.48
C GLN A 74 2.91 -15.19 11.22
N GLY A 75 2.65 -13.95 11.60
CA GLY A 75 1.41 -13.27 11.26
C GLY A 75 1.23 -13.10 9.76
N PHE A 76 2.27 -12.67 9.06
CA PHE A 76 2.27 -12.51 7.60
C PHE A 76 1.87 -13.81 6.88
N GLN A 77 2.46 -14.94 7.26
CA GLN A 77 2.10 -16.25 6.69
C GLN A 77 0.62 -16.61 6.94
N SER A 78 0.08 -16.27 8.10
CA SER A 78 -1.35 -16.47 8.39
C SER A 78 -2.24 -15.59 7.52
N GLY A 79 -1.85 -14.34 7.29
CA GLY A 79 -2.59 -13.40 6.46
C GLY A 79 -2.58 -13.75 4.98
N VAL A 80 -1.46 -14.24 4.47
CA VAL A 80 -1.26 -14.64 3.07
C VAL A 80 -2.30 -15.67 2.62
N VAL A 81 -2.76 -16.55 3.50
CA VAL A 81 -3.80 -17.54 3.16
C VAL A 81 -5.07 -16.87 2.65
N ARG A 82 -5.43 -15.72 3.22
CA ARG A 82 -6.61 -14.95 2.76
C ARG A 82 -6.37 -14.23 1.43
N TYR A 83 -5.14 -13.80 1.19
CA TYR A 83 -4.76 -13.17 -0.08
C TYR A 83 -4.74 -14.17 -1.25
N CYS A 84 -4.23 -15.37 -1.02
CA CYS A 84 -3.91 -16.35 -2.05
C CYS A 84 -5.12 -17.21 -2.46
N THR A 85 -6.18 -16.56 -2.90
CA THR A 85 -7.38 -17.22 -3.46
C THR A 85 -7.54 -16.88 -4.94
N PRO A 86 -8.15 -17.76 -5.76
CA PRO A 86 -8.41 -17.49 -7.17
C PRO A 86 -9.23 -16.21 -7.40
N LEU A 87 -10.23 -15.98 -6.57
CA LEU A 87 -11.08 -14.79 -6.66
C LEU A 87 -10.30 -13.51 -6.38
N ASN A 88 -9.47 -13.51 -5.32
CA ASN A 88 -8.63 -12.36 -5.05
C ASN A 88 -7.58 -12.16 -6.15
N GLY A 89 -7.01 -13.23 -6.69
CA GLY A 89 -6.13 -13.15 -7.87
C GLY A 89 -6.80 -12.40 -9.01
N LEU A 90 -8.01 -12.78 -9.37
CA LEU A 90 -8.80 -12.10 -10.40
C LEU A 90 -8.97 -10.60 -10.10
N GLN A 91 -9.32 -10.26 -8.87
CA GLN A 91 -9.51 -8.86 -8.46
C GLN A 91 -8.20 -8.05 -8.52
N GLN A 92 -7.09 -8.63 -8.05
CA GLN A 92 -5.77 -7.99 -8.10
C GLN A 92 -5.32 -7.77 -9.56
N GLY A 93 -5.52 -8.74 -10.43
CA GLY A 93 -5.23 -8.64 -11.86
C GLY A 93 -6.07 -7.56 -12.56
N LYS A 94 -7.38 -7.55 -12.32
CA LYS A 94 -8.30 -6.51 -12.86
C LYS A 94 -7.91 -5.10 -12.40
N ALA A 95 -7.43 -4.98 -11.18
CA ALA A 95 -6.95 -3.70 -10.64
C ALA A 95 -5.54 -3.31 -11.13
N GLY A 96 -4.87 -4.14 -11.90
CA GLY A 96 -3.51 -3.90 -12.38
C GLY A 96 -2.45 -3.90 -11.28
N LYS A 97 -2.74 -4.56 -10.15
CA LYS A 97 -1.80 -4.63 -9.01
C LYS A 97 -0.66 -5.59 -9.31
N THR A 98 0.50 -5.29 -8.75
CA THR A 98 1.67 -6.19 -8.84
C THR A 98 1.50 -7.38 -7.91
N TYR A 99 1.81 -8.57 -8.40
CA TYR A 99 1.91 -9.78 -7.59
C TYR A 99 3.37 -9.99 -7.13
N HIS A 100 3.59 -10.12 -5.83
CA HIS A 100 4.92 -10.22 -5.21
C HIS A 100 5.36 -11.66 -4.92
N ASN A 101 4.75 -12.65 -5.56
CA ASN A 101 5.08 -14.08 -5.40
C ASN A 101 4.98 -14.57 -3.96
N VAL A 102 4.02 -14.07 -3.20
CA VAL A 102 3.86 -14.38 -1.78
C VAL A 102 3.06 -15.65 -1.51
N CYS A 103 2.37 -16.18 -2.52
CA CYS A 103 1.51 -17.34 -2.33
C CYS A 103 2.32 -18.62 -2.16
N PRO A 104 1.99 -19.46 -1.16
CA PRO A 104 2.58 -20.78 -1.02
C PRO A 104 2.23 -21.66 -2.23
N ALA A 105 3.06 -22.69 -2.47
CA ALA A 105 3.00 -23.50 -3.69
C ALA A 105 1.63 -24.15 -3.96
N ASP A 106 0.93 -24.55 -2.90
CA ASP A 106 -0.40 -25.17 -2.99
C ASP A 106 -1.51 -24.20 -3.40
N ALA A 107 -1.34 -22.90 -3.17
CA ALA A 107 -2.32 -21.87 -3.51
C ALA A 107 -1.93 -21.02 -4.72
N ALA A 108 -0.63 -21.01 -5.09
CA ALA A 108 -0.08 -20.13 -6.11
C ALA A 108 -0.75 -20.32 -7.49
N ASP A 109 -0.94 -21.55 -7.91
CA ASP A 109 -1.54 -21.85 -9.23
C ASP A 109 -2.99 -21.34 -9.35
N GLY A 110 -3.77 -21.50 -8.30
CA GLY A 110 -5.16 -21.01 -8.25
C GLY A 110 -5.20 -19.48 -8.30
N PHE A 111 -4.38 -18.82 -7.48
CA PHE A 111 -4.26 -17.38 -7.47
C PHE A 111 -3.82 -16.84 -8.84
N LEU A 112 -2.77 -17.42 -9.43
CA LEU A 112 -2.21 -16.96 -10.71
C LEU A 112 -3.16 -17.15 -11.89
N ARG A 113 -3.97 -18.22 -11.92
CA ARG A 113 -5.02 -18.35 -12.95
C ARG A 113 -6.00 -17.19 -12.90
N GLY A 114 -6.47 -16.82 -11.71
CA GLY A 114 -7.33 -15.66 -11.53
C GLY A 114 -6.62 -14.36 -11.90
N TYR A 115 -5.41 -14.18 -11.40
CA TYR A 115 -4.60 -12.97 -11.63
C TYR A 115 -4.32 -12.74 -13.12
N ASN A 116 -3.89 -13.74 -13.85
CA ASN A 116 -3.60 -13.61 -15.29
C ASN A 116 -4.86 -13.30 -16.10
N LEU A 117 -6.00 -13.90 -15.75
CA LEU A 117 -7.28 -13.56 -16.38
C LEU A 117 -7.68 -12.09 -16.14
N GLY A 118 -7.59 -11.65 -14.89
CA GLY A 118 -7.90 -10.27 -14.53
C GLY A 118 -6.93 -9.27 -15.16
N LYS A 119 -5.64 -9.62 -15.20
CA LYS A 119 -4.62 -8.79 -15.84
C LYS A 119 -4.84 -8.64 -17.35
N ALA A 120 -5.23 -9.71 -18.04
CA ALA A 120 -5.56 -9.64 -19.46
C ALA A 120 -6.72 -8.66 -19.72
N GLU A 121 -7.76 -8.69 -18.90
CA GLU A 121 -8.87 -7.74 -18.98
C GLU A 121 -8.40 -6.30 -18.71
N HIS A 122 -7.59 -6.09 -17.68
CA HIS A 122 -7.01 -4.78 -17.37
C HIS A 122 -6.20 -4.23 -18.55
N ASP A 123 -5.30 -5.04 -19.11
CA ASP A 123 -4.43 -4.62 -20.21
C ASP A 123 -5.23 -4.30 -21.47
N GLN A 124 -6.28 -5.05 -21.76
CA GLN A 124 -7.18 -4.79 -22.89
C GLN A 124 -7.95 -3.47 -22.70
N ARG A 125 -8.49 -3.23 -21.52
CA ARG A 125 -9.16 -1.96 -21.20
C ARG A 125 -8.20 -0.77 -21.36
N ARG A 126 -6.98 -0.89 -20.89
CA ARG A 126 -5.94 0.13 -21.06
C ARG A 126 -5.61 0.43 -22.52
N ARG A 127 -5.61 -0.60 -23.38
CA ARG A 127 -5.41 -0.41 -24.83
C ARG A 127 -6.56 0.36 -25.47
N VAL A 128 -7.79 0.01 -25.12
CA VAL A 128 -8.98 0.71 -25.63
C VAL A 128 -8.94 2.18 -25.24
N GLU A 129 -8.72 2.49 -23.96
CA GLU A 129 -8.58 3.86 -23.46
C GLU A 129 -7.47 4.63 -24.22
N SER A 130 -6.32 3.99 -24.47
CA SER A 130 -5.22 4.60 -25.20
C SER A 130 -5.59 4.92 -26.65
N LEU A 131 -6.33 4.03 -27.32
CA LEU A 131 -6.78 4.24 -28.70
C LEU A 131 -7.84 5.36 -28.78
N GLU A 132 -8.78 5.38 -27.83
CA GLU A 132 -9.79 6.42 -27.74
C GLU A 132 -9.16 7.82 -27.55
N ASN A 133 -8.11 7.92 -26.77
CA ASN A 133 -7.38 9.17 -26.54
C ASN A 133 -6.56 9.64 -27.75
N GLN A 134 -6.39 8.81 -28.78
CA GLN A 134 -5.68 9.17 -30.03
C GLN A 134 -6.61 9.69 -31.14
N ILE A 135 -7.90 9.56 -30.94
CA ILE A 135 -8.93 10.06 -31.88
C ILE A 135 -9.25 11.51 -31.55
#